data_5130f2f47ff29907fbc8e34063cfa1ba
#
_entry.id   5130f2f47ff29907fbc8e34063cfa1ba
#
_cell.length_a   1.000
_cell.length_b   1.000
_cell.length_c   1.000
_cell.angle_alpha   90.00
_cell.angle_beta   90.00
_cell.angle_gamma   90.00
#
_symmetry.space_group_name_H-M   'P 1'
#
loop_
_entity.id
_entity.type
_entity.pdbx_description
1 polymer ?
#
loop_
_entity_poly.entity_id
_entity_poly.type
_entity_poly.pdbx_seq_one_letter_code
_entity_poly.pdbx_strand_id
1 'polypeptide(L)'
;LGDVYKRQVMEPWDGPAAICGAYGDWAIAGMDRNGLRPIRYTLTKNLLIAGSETGMVDIKENEIVERGRVGPGQLIAVNFKQKKFFKDHEIKKYLAETKPFGDWTKKITYIDKLVQSVDEEFRDLDSGDLRKRMACFAWSVEDIELILHPMIAEKKEATGSMGDDTPLAVLSNKYLSLIHISEPTRQK
;
A
#
# COMPACT_ATOMS: atom_id res chain seq x y z
N LEU A 1 -7.87 14.78 -5.06
CA LEU A 1 -6.70 15.45 -5.70
C LEU A 1 -5.57 15.68 -4.71
N GLY A 2 -5.84 16.18 -3.49
CA GLY A 2 -4.80 16.44 -2.47
C GLY A 2 -4.02 15.20 -2.05
N ASP A 3 -4.67 14.05 -1.93
CA ASP A 3 -4.02 12.81 -1.51
C ASP A 3 -3.10 12.23 -2.59
N VAL A 4 -3.49 12.34 -3.85
CA VAL A 4 -2.65 11.91 -4.99
C VAL A 4 -1.38 12.76 -5.06
N TYR A 5 -1.51 14.07 -4.89
CA TYR A 5 -0.37 14.98 -4.90
C TYR A 5 0.58 14.72 -3.72
N LYS A 6 0.06 14.51 -2.53
CA LYS A 6 0.87 14.19 -1.36
C LYS A 6 1.65 12.88 -1.51
N ARG A 7 1.04 11.86 -2.11
CA ARG A 7 1.72 10.58 -2.38
C ARG A 7 2.93 10.71 -3.30
N GLN A 8 2.96 11.71 -4.16
CA GLN A 8 4.08 11.92 -5.10
C GLN A 8 5.31 12.56 -4.44
N VAL A 9 5.13 13.19 -3.28
CA VAL A 9 6.21 13.90 -2.56
C VAL A 9 6.59 13.23 -1.24
N MET A 10 5.89 12.17 -0.86
CA MET A 10 6.20 11.37 0.33
C MET A 10 6.83 10.05 -0.11
N GLU A 11 7.84 9.63 0.64
CA GLU A 11 8.40 8.30 0.48
C GLU A 11 7.33 7.23 0.69
N PRO A 12 7.36 6.13 -0.08
CA PRO A 12 6.48 5.00 0.16
C PRO A 12 6.75 4.43 1.56
N TRP A 13 5.69 4.22 2.31
CA TRP A 13 5.83 3.58 3.60
C TRP A 13 5.90 2.06 3.41
N ASP A 14 6.97 1.46 3.90
CA ASP A 14 7.14 0.03 3.98
C ASP A 14 7.09 -0.41 5.46
N GLY A 15 6.15 -1.29 5.77
CA GLY A 15 5.99 -1.81 7.12
C GLY A 15 4.60 -2.34 7.41
N PRO A 16 4.45 -3.13 8.50
CA PRO A 16 3.17 -3.69 8.91
C PRO A 16 2.18 -2.59 9.28
N ALA A 17 1.01 -2.60 8.65
CA ALA A 17 -0.03 -1.63 8.90
C ALA A 17 -1.40 -2.26 9.13
N ALA A 18 -2.07 -1.78 10.17
CA ALA A 18 -3.49 -1.96 10.41
C ALA A 18 -4.13 -0.57 10.38
N ILE A 19 -5.01 -0.34 9.42
CA ILE A 19 -5.52 0.99 9.12
C ILE A 19 -7.03 1.03 9.38
N CYS A 20 -7.45 2.01 10.17
CA CYS A 20 -8.85 2.39 10.28
C CYS A 20 -9.01 3.81 9.75
N GLY A 21 -10.07 4.06 9.00
CA GLY A 21 -10.32 5.37 8.40
C GLY A 21 -11.81 5.63 8.20
N ALA A 22 -12.15 6.91 8.07
CA ALA A 22 -13.48 7.34 7.73
C ALA A 22 -13.42 8.47 6.70
N TYR A 23 -14.34 8.43 5.73
CA TYR A 23 -14.50 9.48 4.74
C TYR A 23 -15.95 9.54 4.24
N GLY A 24 -16.58 10.70 4.37
CA GLY A 24 -17.99 10.86 4.02
C GLY A 24 -18.88 9.88 4.78
N ASP A 25 -19.66 9.10 4.05
CA ASP A 25 -20.58 8.09 4.61
C ASP A 25 -19.90 6.73 4.86
N TRP A 26 -18.60 6.64 4.76
CA TRP A 26 -17.87 5.38 4.88
C TRP A 26 -16.93 5.34 6.07
N ALA A 27 -16.90 4.20 6.76
CA ALA A 27 -15.82 3.82 7.66
C ALA A 27 -15.23 2.48 7.20
N ILE A 28 -13.91 2.35 7.28
CA ILE A 28 -13.17 1.18 6.83
C ILE A 28 -12.18 0.72 7.89
N ALA A 29 -11.89 -0.57 7.90
CA ALA A 29 -10.76 -1.13 8.61
C ALA A 29 -10.10 -2.20 7.73
N GLY A 30 -8.79 -2.13 7.57
CA GLY A 30 -8.07 -3.02 6.67
C GLY A 30 -6.63 -3.28 7.11
N MET A 31 -6.07 -4.34 6.58
CA MET A 31 -4.68 -4.71 6.81
C MET A 31 -3.86 -4.62 5.54
N ASP A 32 -2.56 -4.41 5.71
CA ASP A 32 -1.58 -4.58 4.65
C ASP A 32 -1.52 -6.03 4.14
N ARG A 33 -0.81 -6.25 3.04
CA ARG A 33 -0.68 -7.57 2.41
C ARG A 33 -0.03 -8.62 3.31
N ASN A 34 0.85 -8.22 4.21
CA ASN A 34 1.58 -9.13 5.09
C ASN A 34 0.73 -9.56 6.30
N GLY A 35 -0.17 -8.70 6.76
CA GLY A 35 -1.11 -9.00 7.84
C GLY A 35 -0.47 -9.28 9.19
N LEU A 36 0.68 -8.67 9.48
CA LEU A 36 1.41 -8.88 10.73
C LEU A 36 0.75 -8.21 11.93
N ARG A 37 0.01 -7.12 11.72
CA ARG A 37 -0.78 -6.49 12.78
C ARG A 37 -2.20 -7.01 12.76
N PRO A 38 -2.74 -7.52 13.88
CA PRO A 38 -4.09 -8.08 13.90
C PRO A 38 -5.15 -6.99 13.81
N ILE A 39 -6.24 -7.26 13.08
CA ILE A 39 -7.50 -6.54 13.20
C ILE A 39 -8.61 -7.55 13.47
N ARG A 40 -9.31 -7.33 14.55
CA ARG A 40 -10.53 -8.06 14.92
C ARG A 40 -11.72 -7.13 14.84
N TYR A 41 -12.91 -7.67 14.60
CA TYR A 41 -14.13 -6.88 14.62
C TYR A 41 -15.22 -7.58 15.43
N THR A 42 -16.08 -6.76 16.01
CA THR A 42 -17.31 -7.17 16.67
C THR A 42 -18.46 -6.37 16.06
N LEU A 43 -19.44 -7.07 15.55
CA LEU A 43 -20.64 -6.48 14.95
C LEU A 43 -21.83 -6.70 15.90
N THR A 44 -22.53 -5.62 16.18
CA THR A 44 -23.85 -5.64 16.81
C THR A 44 -24.91 -5.16 15.82
N LYS A 45 -26.16 -5.06 16.24
CA LYS A 45 -27.24 -4.52 15.40
C LYS A 45 -26.97 -3.07 14.94
N ASN A 46 -26.28 -2.27 15.76
CA ASN A 46 -26.13 -0.84 15.57
C ASN A 46 -24.69 -0.35 15.56
N LEU A 47 -23.73 -1.21 15.90
CA LEU A 47 -22.34 -0.80 16.09
C LEU A 47 -21.39 -1.82 15.45
N LEU A 48 -20.37 -1.32 14.75
CA LEU A 48 -19.21 -2.07 14.35
C LEU A 48 -18.01 -1.55 15.12
N ILE A 49 -17.30 -2.44 15.79
CA ILE A 49 -16.04 -2.16 16.48
C ILE A 49 -14.94 -2.90 15.74
N ALA A 50 -13.90 -2.22 15.37
CA ALA A 50 -12.71 -2.81 14.75
C ALA A 50 -11.46 -2.31 15.47
N GLY A 51 -10.55 -3.23 15.75
CA GLY A 51 -9.28 -2.91 16.40
C GLY A 51 -8.37 -4.11 16.55
N SER A 52 -7.24 -3.93 17.18
CA SER A 52 -6.23 -5.00 17.35
C SER A 52 -6.74 -6.16 18.19
N GLU A 53 -7.62 -5.89 19.15
CA GLU A 53 -8.10 -6.86 20.13
C GLU A 53 -9.61 -6.81 20.30
N THR A 54 -10.19 -7.91 20.78
CA THR A 54 -11.58 -7.93 21.24
C THR A 54 -11.66 -7.43 22.67
N GLY A 55 -12.79 -6.81 23.05
CA GLY A 55 -13.00 -6.32 24.42
C GLY A 55 -12.48 -4.89 24.66
N MET A 56 -12.09 -4.15 23.64
CA MET A 56 -11.73 -2.74 23.77
C MET A 56 -12.92 -1.84 24.13
N VAL A 57 -14.12 -2.31 23.86
CA VAL A 57 -15.37 -1.65 24.21
C VAL A 57 -16.26 -2.65 24.92
N ASP A 58 -16.83 -2.24 26.04
CA ASP A 58 -17.78 -3.06 26.80
C ASP A 58 -19.08 -3.23 26.01
N ILE A 59 -19.36 -4.48 25.62
CA ILE A 59 -20.58 -4.88 24.93
C ILE A 59 -21.11 -6.16 25.61
N LYS A 60 -22.39 -6.18 25.86
CA LYS A 60 -23.02 -7.38 26.36
C LYS A 60 -23.02 -8.49 25.33
N GLU A 61 -22.68 -9.71 25.73
CA GLU A 61 -22.59 -10.87 24.84
C GLU A 61 -23.88 -11.11 24.02
N ASN A 62 -25.03 -10.85 24.59
CA ASN A 62 -26.32 -11.00 23.91
C ASN A 62 -26.61 -9.96 22.83
N GLU A 63 -25.84 -8.90 22.75
CA GLU A 63 -25.95 -7.85 21.72
C GLU A 63 -25.07 -8.15 20.49
N ILE A 64 -24.15 -9.10 20.62
CA ILE A 64 -23.18 -9.42 19.57
C ILE A 64 -23.85 -10.31 18.52
N VAL A 65 -23.81 -9.84 17.28
CA VAL A 65 -24.32 -10.57 16.11
C VAL A 65 -23.23 -11.42 15.49
N GLU A 66 -22.03 -10.86 15.36
CA GLU A 66 -20.89 -11.54 14.74
C GLU A 66 -19.57 -11.02 15.33
N ARG A 67 -18.61 -11.92 15.45
CA ARG A 67 -17.19 -11.60 15.68
C ARG A 67 -16.36 -12.17 14.56
N GLY A 68 -15.33 -11.43 14.14
CA GLY A 68 -14.46 -11.90 13.09
C GLY A 68 -13.08 -11.29 13.15
N ARG A 69 -12.27 -11.72 12.21
CA ARG A 69 -10.92 -11.23 12.00
C ARG A 69 -10.74 -10.81 10.54
N VAL A 70 -10.07 -9.69 10.34
CA VAL A 70 -9.64 -9.25 9.01
C VAL A 70 -8.33 -9.95 8.69
N GLY A 71 -8.23 -10.58 7.54
CA GLY A 71 -7.04 -11.28 7.08
C GLY A 71 -6.07 -10.37 6.31
N PRO A 72 -4.87 -10.89 5.97
CA PRO A 72 -3.89 -10.17 5.17
C PRO A 72 -4.47 -9.65 3.85
N GLY A 73 -4.23 -8.37 3.53
CA GLY A 73 -4.74 -7.73 2.32
C GLY A 73 -6.27 -7.60 2.26
N GLN A 74 -6.97 -7.87 3.37
CA GLN A 74 -8.41 -7.75 3.46
C GLN A 74 -8.84 -6.46 4.12
N LEU A 75 -10.08 -6.06 3.86
CA LEU A 75 -10.71 -4.92 4.49
C LEU A 75 -12.20 -5.21 4.79
N ILE A 76 -12.72 -4.50 5.76
CA ILE A 76 -14.16 -4.41 6.05
C ILE A 76 -14.59 -2.95 5.95
N ALA A 77 -15.85 -2.72 5.62
CA ALA A 77 -16.39 -1.38 5.47
C ALA A 77 -17.83 -1.27 5.98
N VAL A 78 -18.18 -0.08 6.44
CA VAL A 78 -19.58 0.29 6.72
C VAL A 78 -19.93 1.51 5.89
N ASN A 79 -21.09 1.45 5.24
CA ASN A 79 -21.73 2.62 4.65
C ASN A 79 -22.86 3.09 5.57
N PHE A 80 -22.71 4.27 6.15
CA PHE A 80 -23.69 4.83 7.09
C PHE A 80 -25.00 5.21 6.43
N LYS A 81 -24.95 5.71 5.19
CA LYS A 81 -26.14 6.08 4.43
C LYS A 81 -27.00 4.87 4.07
N GLN A 82 -26.33 3.79 3.64
CA GLN A 82 -27.01 2.53 3.31
C GLN A 82 -27.27 1.65 4.55
N LYS A 83 -26.69 2.00 5.71
CA LYS A 83 -26.71 1.19 6.96
C LYS A 83 -26.26 -0.25 6.69
N LYS A 84 -25.21 -0.41 5.88
CA LYS A 84 -24.75 -1.72 5.43
C LYS A 84 -23.29 -1.97 5.82
N PHE A 85 -23.06 -3.14 6.39
CA PHE A 85 -21.73 -3.70 6.62
C PHE A 85 -21.33 -4.53 5.41
N PHE A 86 -20.07 -4.40 5.00
CA PHE A 86 -19.48 -5.13 3.88
C PHE A 86 -18.25 -5.89 4.35
N LYS A 87 -18.20 -7.17 4.06
CA LYS A 87 -17.00 -7.99 4.17
C LYS A 87 -16.08 -7.76 2.95
N ASP A 88 -14.86 -8.23 3.03
CA ASP A 88 -13.82 -7.98 2.03
C ASP A 88 -14.29 -8.19 0.58
N HIS A 89 -14.81 -9.37 0.27
CA HIS A 89 -15.26 -9.67 -1.09
C HIS A 89 -16.45 -8.82 -1.54
N GLU A 90 -17.33 -8.44 -0.61
CA GLU A 90 -18.53 -7.64 -0.93
C GLU A 90 -18.16 -6.20 -1.24
N ILE A 91 -17.25 -5.60 -0.47
CA ILE A 91 -16.80 -4.23 -0.73
C ILE A 91 -15.97 -4.16 -2.01
N LYS A 92 -15.09 -5.14 -2.25
CA LYS A 92 -14.33 -5.23 -3.50
C LYS A 92 -15.24 -5.38 -4.72
N LYS A 93 -16.26 -6.24 -4.62
CA LYS A 93 -17.27 -6.40 -5.66
C LYS A 93 -18.05 -5.09 -5.87
N TYR A 94 -18.52 -4.48 -4.80
CA TYR A 94 -19.22 -3.19 -4.87
C TYR A 94 -18.39 -2.13 -5.58
N LEU A 95 -17.11 -2.01 -5.24
CA LEU A 95 -16.19 -1.06 -5.89
C LEU A 95 -15.95 -1.39 -7.35
N ALA A 96 -15.79 -2.67 -7.70
CA ALA A 96 -15.59 -3.12 -9.07
C ALA A 96 -16.81 -2.86 -9.97
N GLU A 97 -18.00 -2.79 -9.39
CA GLU A 97 -19.24 -2.53 -10.11
C GLU A 97 -19.60 -1.04 -10.19
N THR A 98 -18.85 -0.14 -9.54
CA THR A 98 -19.15 1.32 -9.56
C THR A 98 -18.94 1.97 -10.91
N LYS A 99 -18.09 1.39 -11.76
CA LYS A 99 -17.77 1.86 -13.10
C LYS A 99 -17.59 0.67 -14.05
N PRO A 100 -17.69 0.86 -15.35
CA PRO A 100 -17.55 -0.22 -16.33
C PRO A 100 -16.08 -0.62 -16.56
N PHE A 101 -15.37 -0.97 -15.49
CA PHE A 101 -13.94 -1.33 -15.55
C PHE A 101 -13.68 -2.50 -16.51
N GLY A 102 -14.61 -3.50 -16.54
CA GLY A 102 -14.50 -4.63 -17.44
C GLY A 102 -14.55 -4.23 -18.93
N ASP A 103 -15.27 -3.17 -19.27
CA ASP A 103 -15.30 -2.67 -20.65
C ASP A 103 -14.04 -1.85 -20.97
N TRP A 104 -13.50 -1.16 -19.99
CA TRP A 104 -12.24 -0.44 -20.16
C TRP A 104 -11.07 -1.38 -20.38
N THR A 105 -11.00 -2.50 -19.63
CA THR A 105 -9.94 -3.49 -19.81
C THR A 105 -9.94 -4.16 -21.17
N LYS A 106 -11.11 -4.27 -21.83
CA LYS A 106 -11.20 -4.78 -23.23
C LYS A 106 -10.48 -3.85 -24.24
N LYS A 107 -10.29 -2.58 -23.88
CA LYS A 107 -9.63 -1.58 -24.73
C LYS A 107 -8.11 -1.50 -24.47
N ILE A 108 -7.59 -2.31 -23.56
CA ILE A 108 -6.14 -2.34 -23.28
C ILE A 108 -5.44 -2.89 -24.52
N THR A 109 -4.53 -2.11 -25.06
CA THR A 109 -3.67 -2.54 -26.16
C THR A 109 -2.34 -3.02 -25.58
N TYR A 110 -1.99 -4.25 -25.91
CA TYR A 110 -0.71 -4.83 -25.48
C TYR A 110 0.42 -4.25 -26.36
N ILE A 111 1.48 -3.81 -25.73
CA ILE A 111 2.62 -3.18 -26.41
C ILE A 111 3.22 -4.09 -27.47
N ASP A 112 3.30 -5.39 -27.21
CA ASP A 112 3.82 -6.41 -28.13
C ASP A 112 3.06 -6.47 -29.47
N LYS A 113 1.82 -5.99 -29.50
CA LYS A 113 1.01 -5.90 -30.73
C LYS A 113 1.25 -4.59 -31.48
N LEU A 114 1.81 -3.59 -30.84
CA LEU A 114 2.09 -2.26 -31.41
C LEU A 114 3.52 -2.13 -31.88
N VAL A 115 4.45 -2.74 -31.19
CA VAL A 115 5.86 -2.69 -31.51
C VAL A 115 6.16 -3.89 -32.41
N GLN A 116 6.29 -3.64 -33.71
CA GLN A 116 6.98 -4.59 -34.57
C GLN A 116 8.41 -4.66 -34.06
N SER A 117 8.96 -5.87 -33.96
CA SER A 117 10.32 -6.11 -33.49
C SER A 117 11.27 -5.08 -34.04
N VAL A 118 11.68 -4.13 -33.23
CA VAL A 118 12.80 -3.27 -33.54
C VAL A 118 14.01 -4.15 -33.28
N ASP A 119 14.75 -4.49 -34.33
CA ASP A 119 16.09 -5.03 -34.19
C ASP A 119 16.95 -3.94 -33.55
N GLU A 120 16.87 -3.86 -32.22
CA GLU A 120 17.80 -3.04 -31.48
C GLU A 120 19.16 -3.72 -31.55
N GLU A 121 20.06 -3.15 -32.39
CA GLU A 121 21.45 -3.37 -32.17
C GLU A 121 21.80 -2.93 -30.77
N PHE A 122 21.94 -3.89 -29.86
CA PHE A 122 22.51 -3.67 -28.53
C PHE A 122 23.93 -3.14 -28.76
N ARG A 123 24.07 -1.82 -28.71
CA ARG A 123 25.40 -1.20 -28.68
C ARG A 123 25.98 -1.46 -27.31
N ASP A 124 27.03 -2.28 -27.26
CA ASP A 124 27.83 -2.43 -26.05
C ASP A 124 28.35 -1.03 -25.67
N LEU A 125 27.80 -0.52 -24.55
CA LEU A 125 28.24 0.76 -24.01
C LEU A 125 29.58 0.55 -23.31
N ASP A 126 30.55 1.43 -23.61
CA ASP A 126 31.77 1.50 -22.80
C ASP A 126 31.41 1.68 -21.33
N SER A 127 32.18 1.04 -20.44
CA SER A 127 31.94 1.03 -19.00
C SER A 127 31.85 2.45 -18.39
N GLY A 128 32.57 3.42 -18.95
CA GLY A 128 32.53 4.81 -18.55
C GLY A 128 31.20 5.49 -18.90
N ASP A 129 30.70 5.23 -20.10
CA ASP A 129 29.43 5.78 -20.56
C ASP A 129 28.24 5.12 -19.87
N LEU A 130 28.34 3.82 -19.59
CA LEU A 130 27.32 3.12 -18.76
C LEU A 130 27.20 3.74 -17.39
N ARG A 131 28.33 3.99 -16.69
CA ARG A 131 28.32 4.64 -15.37
C ARG A 131 27.71 6.03 -15.38
N LYS A 132 28.03 6.83 -16.42
CA LYS A 132 27.44 8.16 -16.57
C LYS A 132 25.92 8.10 -16.77
N ARG A 133 25.45 7.17 -17.58
CA ARG A 133 24.01 6.96 -17.79
C ARG A 133 23.32 6.48 -16.52
N MET A 134 23.91 5.52 -15.82
CA MET A 134 23.38 5.08 -14.52
C MET A 134 23.25 6.26 -13.55
N ALA A 135 24.28 7.10 -13.44
CA ALA A 135 24.24 8.28 -12.59
C ALA A 135 23.15 9.28 -13.01
N CYS A 136 22.96 9.49 -14.33
CA CYS A 136 21.88 10.37 -14.83
C CYS A 136 20.48 9.89 -14.47
N PHE A 137 20.29 8.58 -14.34
CA PHE A 137 19.02 7.96 -13.95
C PHE A 137 18.95 7.59 -12.46
N ALA A 138 19.92 8.07 -11.66
CA ALA A 138 20.06 7.77 -10.24
C ALA A 138 20.12 6.26 -9.90
N TRP A 139 20.65 5.45 -10.82
CA TRP A 139 20.87 4.02 -10.57
C TRP A 139 22.17 3.80 -9.80
N SER A 140 22.07 3.11 -8.69
CA SER A 140 23.21 2.66 -7.89
C SER A 140 23.61 1.23 -8.23
N VAL A 141 24.76 0.79 -7.72
CA VAL A 141 25.17 -0.61 -7.80
C VAL A 141 24.20 -1.50 -7.01
N GLU A 142 23.69 -0.99 -5.90
CA GLU A 142 22.71 -1.69 -5.07
C GLU A 142 21.41 -1.94 -5.83
N ASP A 143 20.92 -0.97 -6.59
CA ASP A 143 19.74 -1.16 -7.45
C ASP A 143 19.92 -2.29 -8.45
N ILE A 144 21.14 -2.42 -8.99
CA ILE A 144 21.46 -3.48 -9.95
C ILE A 144 21.48 -4.85 -9.23
N GLU A 145 22.15 -4.94 -8.10
CA GLU A 145 22.36 -6.20 -7.40
C GLU A 145 21.08 -6.70 -6.69
N LEU A 146 20.34 -5.80 -6.06
CA LEU A 146 19.19 -6.16 -5.22
C LEU A 146 17.85 -6.11 -5.96
N ILE A 147 17.77 -5.35 -7.04
CA ILE A 147 16.52 -5.18 -7.79
C ILE A 147 16.62 -5.82 -9.16
N LEU A 148 17.49 -5.30 -10.02
CA LEU A 148 17.52 -5.68 -11.43
C LEU A 148 17.99 -7.12 -11.63
N HIS A 149 19.07 -7.54 -10.96
CA HIS A 149 19.61 -8.89 -11.09
C HIS A 149 18.62 -9.97 -10.67
N PRO A 150 17.96 -9.90 -9.50
CA PRO A 150 16.91 -10.87 -9.12
C PRO A 150 15.73 -10.89 -10.11
N MET A 151 15.30 -9.73 -10.60
CA MET A 151 14.22 -9.66 -11.59
C MET A 151 14.56 -10.42 -12.86
N ILE A 152 15.79 -10.29 -13.37
CA ILE A 152 16.25 -10.99 -14.56
C ILE A 152 16.46 -12.49 -14.29
N ALA A 153 17.17 -12.83 -13.20
CA ALA A 153 17.55 -14.19 -12.88
C ALA A 153 16.35 -15.06 -12.45
N GLU A 154 15.46 -14.50 -11.63
CA GLU A 154 14.35 -15.24 -11.02
C GLU A 154 13.00 -14.96 -11.71
N LYS A 155 12.96 -14.02 -12.65
CA LYS A 155 11.75 -13.62 -13.41
C LYS A 155 10.58 -13.26 -12.49
N LYS A 156 10.87 -12.63 -11.36
CA LYS A 156 9.89 -12.17 -10.37
C LYS A 156 10.24 -10.75 -9.91
N GLU A 157 9.27 -10.07 -9.37
CA GLU A 157 9.49 -8.75 -8.77
C GLU A 157 10.45 -8.88 -7.58
N ALA A 158 11.44 -8.00 -7.52
CA ALA A 158 12.35 -7.93 -6.40
C ALA A 158 11.59 -7.51 -5.13
N THR A 159 11.88 -8.19 -4.04
CA THR A 159 11.36 -7.83 -2.71
C THR A 159 12.48 -7.18 -1.92
N GLY A 160 12.21 -6.02 -1.34
CA GLY A 160 13.18 -5.29 -0.56
C GLY A 160 12.51 -4.21 0.27
N SER A 161 13.28 -3.53 1.09
CA SER A 161 12.84 -2.32 1.75
C SER A 161 12.68 -1.21 0.73
N MET A 162 11.60 -0.46 0.82
CA MET A 162 11.38 0.77 0.04
C MET A 162 11.84 2.01 0.82
N GLY A 163 12.48 1.82 1.96
CA GLY A 163 13.03 2.88 2.79
C GLY A 163 14.24 3.55 2.12
N ASP A 164 14.44 4.79 2.43
CA ASP A 164 15.64 5.55 2.07
C ASP A 164 16.69 5.38 3.18
N ASP A 165 17.88 4.91 2.82
CA ASP A 165 19.02 4.76 3.73
C ASP A 165 19.75 6.09 4.01
N THR A 166 19.13 7.20 3.65
CA THR A 166 19.68 8.52 3.98
C THR A 166 19.88 8.63 5.49
N PRO A 167 20.98 9.24 5.96
CA PRO A 167 21.22 9.37 7.38
C PRO A 167 20.04 9.97 8.14
N LEU A 168 19.78 9.42 9.34
CA LEU A 168 18.67 9.84 10.20
C LEU A 168 18.60 11.35 10.36
N ALA A 169 17.42 11.88 10.64
CA ALA A 169 17.14 13.29 10.81
C ALA A 169 18.06 14.04 11.80
N VAL A 170 18.68 13.33 12.74
CA VAL A 170 19.68 13.89 13.65
C VAL A 170 20.93 14.44 12.93
N LEU A 171 21.24 13.90 11.75
CA LEU A 171 22.35 14.33 10.89
C LEU A 171 21.88 15.10 9.64
N SER A 172 20.60 15.36 9.50
CA SER A 172 20.00 16.03 8.37
C SER A 172 19.20 17.26 8.80
N ASN A 173 19.12 18.26 7.92
CA ASN A 173 18.23 19.40 8.10
C ASN A 173 16.76 19.07 7.74
N LYS A 174 16.49 17.82 7.33
CA LYS A 174 15.13 17.34 6.99
C LYS A 174 14.66 16.33 8.02
N TYR A 175 13.41 16.44 8.42
CA TYR A 175 12.76 15.42 9.26
C TYR A 175 12.34 14.24 8.39
N LEU A 176 12.86 13.05 8.70
CA LEU A 176 12.55 11.80 8.00
C LEU A 176 11.41 11.01 8.67
N SER A 177 10.97 11.44 9.85
CA SER A 177 9.93 10.73 10.61
C SER A 177 8.87 11.67 11.14
N LEU A 178 7.61 11.29 10.99
CA LEU A 178 6.47 12.00 11.59
C LEU A 178 6.51 11.99 13.13
N ILE A 179 7.16 11.02 13.76
CA ILE A 179 7.34 10.96 15.22
C ILE A 179 8.12 12.18 15.72
N HIS A 180 9.12 12.64 14.98
CA HIS A 180 9.90 13.83 15.33
C HIS A 180 9.08 15.13 15.19
N ILE A 181 8.03 15.11 14.39
CA ILE A 181 7.14 16.27 14.18
C ILE A 181 5.97 16.25 15.16
N SER A 182 5.39 15.08 15.41
CA SER A 182 4.15 14.93 16.16
C SER A 182 4.34 14.68 17.67
N GLU A 183 5.50 14.17 18.09
CA GLU A 183 5.81 13.86 19.50
C GLU A 183 7.15 14.44 19.99
N PRO A 184 7.38 15.75 19.89
CA PRO A 184 8.66 16.35 20.35
C PRO A 184 8.87 16.23 21.85
N THR A 185 7.85 15.87 22.62
CA THR A 185 7.89 15.77 24.09
C THR A 185 8.45 14.44 24.60
N ARG A 186 8.62 13.41 23.78
CA ARG A 186 9.22 12.13 24.19
C ARG A 186 10.74 12.10 24.22
N GLN A 187 11.39 13.20 23.87
CA GLN A 187 12.87 13.33 23.90
C GLN A 187 13.40 14.05 25.14
N LYS A 188 12.71 13.98 26.28
CA LYS A 188 13.22 14.46 27.56
C LYS A 188 13.61 13.29 28.45
#